data_048d4af765248977487e9da265064ba5
#
_entry.id   048d4af765248977487e9da265064ba5
#
_cell.length_a   1.000
_cell.length_b   1.000
_cell.length_c   1.000
_cell.angle_alpha   90.00
_cell.angle_beta   90.00
_cell.angle_gamma   90.00
#
_symmetry.space_group_name_H-M   'P 1'
#
loop_
_entity.id
_entity.type
_entity.pdbx_description
1 polymer ?
#
loop_
_entity_poly.entity_id
_entity_poly.type
_entity_poly.pdbx_seq_one_letter_code
_entity_poly.pdbx_strand_id
1 'polypeptide(L)'
;MHIIATDDEQSALNVLMGAISEAVPLATVHGFRNPLEALELMKETKCEIAFLDIQMREMSGIVLARKLKEIYPKVNIVFVTGYSQYANEAFALHASGYVYKPVTADKIINEMENLRNPVKWKDTGIFVNTFGNFELIVNGEE
;
A
#
# COMPACT_ATOMS: atom_id res chain seq x y z
N MET A 1 8.05 4.96 -6.85
CA MET A 1 6.94 5.02 -5.89
C MET A 1 7.38 4.41 -4.58
N HIS A 2 7.02 5.04 -3.47
CA HIS A 2 7.37 4.58 -2.13
C HIS A 2 6.14 4.04 -1.42
N ILE A 3 6.29 2.88 -0.79
CA ILE A 3 5.21 2.20 -0.07
C ILE A 3 5.66 1.95 1.36
N ILE A 4 4.80 2.29 2.32
CA ILE A 4 5.00 1.97 3.73
C ILE A 4 4.31 0.65 4.05
N ALA A 5 4.96 -0.20 4.83
CA ALA A 5 4.38 -1.44 5.35
C ALA A 5 4.66 -1.51 6.85
N THR A 6 3.64 -1.71 7.68
CA THR A 6 3.82 -1.81 9.12
C THR A 6 3.15 -3.05 9.70
N ASP A 7 3.86 -3.72 10.59
CA ASP A 7 3.35 -4.80 11.42
C ASP A 7 4.35 -4.97 12.56
N ASP A 8 3.90 -5.06 13.80
CA ASP A 8 4.83 -5.15 14.93
C ASP A 8 5.40 -6.56 15.11
N GLU A 9 4.89 -7.56 14.38
CA GLU A 9 5.47 -8.89 14.33
C GLU A 9 6.37 -9.03 13.11
N GLN A 10 7.63 -9.39 13.32
CA GLN A 10 8.61 -9.45 12.24
C GLN A 10 8.22 -10.45 11.15
N SER A 11 7.71 -11.62 11.53
CA SER A 11 7.31 -12.62 10.53
C SER A 11 6.16 -12.13 9.67
N ALA A 12 5.18 -11.47 10.26
CA ALA A 12 4.05 -10.91 9.51
C ALA A 12 4.50 -9.76 8.61
N LEU A 13 5.42 -8.93 9.09
CA LEU A 13 5.99 -7.85 8.28
C LEU A 13 6.73 -8.40 7.07
N ASN A 14 7.51 -9.47 7.27
CA ASN A 14 8.25 -10.10 6.17
C ASN A 14 7.29 -10.64 5.10
N VAL A 15 6.20 -11.29 5.51
CA VAL A 15 5.19 -11.80 4.57
C VAL A 15 4.55 -10.64 3.80
N LEU A 16 4.20 -9.57 4.50
CA LEU A 16 3.58 -8.39 3.88
C LEU A 16 4.53 -7.76 2.86
N MET A 17 5.77 -7.51 3.26
CA MET A 17 6.76 -6.91 2.36
C MET A 17 7.04 -7.78 1.14
N GLY A 18 7.09 -9.10 1.33
CA GLY A 18 7.28 -10.04 0.23
C GLY A 18 6.13 -10.00 -0.77
N ALA A 19 4.89 -9.97 -0.26
CA ALA A 19 3.71 -9.89 -1.12
C ALA A 19 3.67 -8.57 -1.90
N ILE A 20 4.02 -7.46 -1.25
CA ILE A 20 4.06 -6.15 -1.91
C ILE A 20 5.15 -6.14 -3.00
N SER A 21 6.35 -6.65 -2.68
CA SER A 21 7.46 -6.66 -3.64
C SER A 21 7.15 -7.53 -4.85
N GLU A 22 6.45 -8.63 -4.65
CA GLU A 22 6.03 -9.49 -5.75
C GLU A 22 4.98 -8.81 -6.63
N ALA A 23 4.01 -8.13 -5.99
CA ALA A 23 2.91 -7.48 -6.70
C ALA A 23 3.35 -6.19 -7.40
N VAL A 24 4.28 -5.44 -6.81
CA VAL A 24 4.68 -4.12 -7.28
C VAL A 24 6.22 -4.05 -7.32
N PRO A 25 6.86 -4.77 -8.26
CA PRO A 25 8.32 -4.90 -8.23
C PRO A 25 9.10 -3.61 -8.40
N LEU A 26 8.50 -2.57 -8.97
CA LEU A 26 9.19 -1.30 -9.19
C LEU A 26 9.09 -0.34 -8.00
N ALA A 27 8.31 -0.68 -6.97
CA ALA A 27 8.16 0.17 -5.81
C ALA A 27 9.30 -0.02 -4.82
N THR A 28 9.63 1.05 -4.09
CA THR A 28 10.51 0.97 -2.94
C THR A 28 9.64 0.75 -1.70
N VAL A 29 9.80 -0.40 -1.05
CA VAL A 29 8.97 -0.78 0.11
C VAL A 29 9.76 -0.54 1.38
N HIS A 30 9.18 0.24 2.29
CA HIS A 30 9.79 0.57 3.58
C HIS A 30 8.99 -0.13 4.68
N GLY A 31 9.61 -1.10 5.35
CA GLY A 31 8.96 -1.88 6.39
C GLY A 31 9.31 -1.38 7.78
N PHE A 32 8.32 -1.28 8.65
CA PHE A 32 8.51 -0.79 10.01
C PHE A 32 7.75 -1.67 10.99
N ARG A 33 8.41 -2.05 12.07
CA ARG A 33 7.75 -2.67 13.22
C ARG A 33 7.24 -1.62 14.21
N ASN A 34 7.82 -0.42 14.17
CA ASN A 34 7.41 0.69 15.03
C ASN A 34 6.68 1.74 14.17
N PRO A 35 5.39 1.99 14.42
CA PRO A 35 4.62 2.94 13.62
C PRO A 35 5.16 4.37 13.66
N LEU A 36 5.88 4.74 14.73
CA LEU A 36 6.46 6.08 14.81
C LEU A 36 7.52 6.31 13.75
N GLU A 37 8.25 5.25 13.38
CA GLU A 37 9.26 5.34 12.31
C GLU A 37 8.61 5.58 10.95
N ALA A 38 7.43 5.02 10.73
CA ALA A 38 6.68 5.26 9.50
C ALA A 38 6.27 6.74 9.38
N LEU A 39 5.87 7.34 10.48
CA LEU A 39 5.53 8.76 10.51
C LEU A 39 6.74 9.64 10.18
N GLU A 40 7.91 9.29 10.72
CA GLU A 40 9.13 10.04 10.44
C GLU A 40 9.49 9.97 8.96
N LEU A 41 9.37 8.81 8.35
CA LEU A 41 9.64 8.68 6.93
C LEU A 41 8.67 9.54 6.10
N MET A 42 7.38 9.53 6.43
CA MET A 42 6.39 10.29 5.66
C MET A 42 6.65 11.79 5.68
N LYS A 43 7.27 12.31 6.75
CA LYS A 43 7.62 13.73 6.84
C LYS A 43 8.70 14.11 5.84
N GLU A 44 9.54 13.16 5.44
CA GLU A 44 10.68 13.40 4.54
C GLU A 44 10.44 12.90 3.13
N THR A 45 9.69 11.81 2.97
CA THR A 45 9.49 11.13 1.71
C THR A 45 8.01 10.87 1.50
N LYS A 46 7.48 11.40 0.41
CA LYS A 46 6.07 11.14 0.07
C LYS A 46 5.90 9.67 -0.28
N CYS A 47 5.13 8.96 0.53
CA CYS A 47 4.78 7.57 0.28
C CYS A 47 3.33 7.52 -0.16
N GLU A 48 3.10 7.05 -1.37
CA GLU A 48 1.77 7.09 -1.99
C GLU A 48 0.80 6.08 -1.39
N ILE A 49 1.33 5.00 -0.79
CA ILE A 49 0.51 3.92 -0.25
C ILE A 49 1.10 3.47 1.07
N ALA A 50 0.23 3.15 2.03
CA ALA A 50 0.64 2.58 3.31
C ALA A 50 -0.23 1.35 3.60
N PHE A 51 0.42 0.19 3.72
CA PHE A 51 -0.22 -1.06 4.15
C PHE A 51 0.03 -1.20 5.65
N LEU A 52 -1.03 -1.19 6.45
CA LEU A 52 -0.93 -1.07 7.89
C LEU A 52 -1.69 -2.21 8.58
N ASP A 53 -1.02 -2.91 9.50
CA ASP A 53 -1.74 -3.75 10.45
C ASP A 53 -2.45 -2.83 11.45
N ILE A 54 -3.58 -3.27 11.98
CA ILE A 54 -4.38 -2.46 12.91
C ILE A 54 -3.89 -2.64 14.33
N GLN A 55 -3.69 -3.89 14.77
CA GLN A 55 -3.31 -4.16 16.16
C GLN A 55 -1.80 -4.17 16.32
N MET A 56 -1.27 -3.04 16.77
CA MET A 56 0.16 -2.88 17.06
C MET A 56 0.31 -2.27 18.46
N ARG A 57 1.40 -2.61 19.14
CA ARG A 57 1.58 -2.25 20.56
C ARG A 57 1.77 -0.75 20.78
N GLU A 58 2.61 -0.11 19.95
CA GLU A 58 2.95 1.30 20.15
C GLU A 58 1.80 2.24 19.80
N MET A 59 1.08 1.90 18.73
CA MET A 59 0.01 2.74 18.20
C MET A 59 -0.83 1.88 17.28
N SER A 60 -2.16 1.97 17.35
CA SER A 60 -3.00 1.21 16.43
C SER A 60 -2.82 1.71 15.00
N GLY A 61 -3.04 0.82 14.03
CA GLY A 61 -2.98 1.19 12.62
C GLY A 61 -4.02 2.23 12.24
N ILE A 62 -5.16 2.28 12.94
CA ILE A 62 -6.18 3.31 12.70
C ILE A 62 -5.65 4.69 13.06
N VAL A 63 -5.01 4.82 14.22
CA VAL A 63 -4.40 6.09 14.65
C VAL A 63 -3.26 6.47 13.70
N LEU A 64 -2.43 5.50 13.35
CA LEU A 64 -1.32 5.75 12.41
C LEU A 64 -1.86 6.26 11.07
N ALA A 65 -2.92 5.64 10.55
CA ALA A 65 -3.52 6.06 9.29
C ALA A 65 -3.97 7.51 9.32
N ARG A 66 -4.63 7.92 10.42
CA ARG A 66 -5.07 9.31 10.56
C ARG A 66 -3.89 10.27 10.56
N LYS A 67 -2.82 9.93 11.27
CA LYS A 67 -1.62 10.76 11.33
C LYS A 67 -0.91 10.85 9.98
N LEU A 68 -0.83 9.75 9.25
CA LEU A 68 -0.25 9.75 7.91
C LEU A 68 -1.05 10.64 6.97
N LYS A 69 -2.39 10.59 7.05
CA LYS A 69 -3.26 11.42 6.22
C LYS A 69 -3.15 12.91 6.58
N GLU A 70 -2.80 13.24 7.81
CA GLU A 70 -2.54 14.63 8.20
C GLU A 70 -1.30 15.17 7.51
N ILE A 71 -0.28 14.32 7.32
CA ILE A 71 0.97 14.71 6.66
C ILE A 71 0.77 14.74 5.15
N TYR A 72 0.13 13.73 4.59
CA TYR A 72 -0.11 13.60 3.16
C TYR A 72 -1.54 13.13 2.92
N PRO A 73 -2.49 14.06 2.70
CA PRO A 73 -3.93 13.70 2.61
C PRO A 73 -4.28 12.71 1.51
N LYS A 74 -3.49 12.62 0.45
CA LYS A 74 -3.77 11.70 -0.66
C LYS A 74 -3.15 10.32 -0.49
N VAL A 75 -2.54 10.03 0.67
CA VAL A 75 -1.99 8.70 0.90
C VAL A 75 -3.11 7.66 0.82
N ASN A 76 -2.84 6.57 0.13
CA ASN A 76 -3.77 5.43 0.06
C ASN A 76 -3.49 4.53 1.25
N ILE A 77 -4.47 4.39 2.14
CA ILE A 77 -4.35 3.52 3.31
C ILE A 77 -5.01 2.18 2.98
N VAL A 78 -4.27 1.09 3.13
CA VAL A 78 -4.80 -0.26 3.00
C VAL A 78 -4.51 -0.99 4.30
N PHE A 79 -5.54 -1.35 5.03
CA PHE A 79 -5.37 -2.12 6.26
C PHE A 79 -5.17 -3.59 5.95
N VAL A 80 -4.23 -4.24 6.65
CA VAL A 80 -3.95 -5.66 6.49
C VAL A 80 -4.06 -6.28 7.89
N THR A 81 -5.12 -7.02 8.14
CA THR A 81 -5.42 -7.49 9.48
C THR A 81 -6.16 -8.82 9.47
N GLY A 82 -6.10 -9.54 10.59
CA GLY A 82 -6.88 -10.76 10.78
C GLY A 82 -8.28 -10.52 11.34
N TYR A 83 -8.66 -9.26 11.55
CA TYR A 83 -9.90 -8.91 12.25
C TYR A 83 -10.83 -8.11 11.36
N SER A 84 -12.14 -8.45 11.41
CA SER A 84 -13.17 -7.74 10.62
C SER A 84 -13.79 -6.57 11.37
N GLN A 85 -13.63 -6.52 12.69
CA GLN A 85 -14.36 -5.57 13.54
C GLN A 85 -13.97 -4.10 13.34
N TYR A 86 -12.87 -3.85 12.65
CA TYR A 86 -12.39 -2.49 12.40
C TYR A 86 -12.80 -1.93 11.04
N ALA A 87 -13.57 -2.69 10.26
CA ALA A 87 -13.90 -2.29 8.89
C ALA A 87 -14.67 -0.96 8.84
N ASN A 88 -15.60 -0.74 9.80
CA ASN A 88 -16.36 0.51 9.84
C ASN A 88 -15.46 1.72 10.11
N GLU A 89 -14.49 1.58 11.01
CA GLU A 89 -13.54 2.66 11.31
C GLU A 89 -12.65 2.96 10.10
N ALA A 90 -12.21 1.90 9.41
CA ALA A 90 -11.42 2.05 8.19
C ALA A 90 -12.21 2.81 7.12
N PHE A 91 -13.48 2.45 6.95
CA PHE A 91 -14.37 3.10 6.00
C PHE A 91 -14.57 4.59 6.35
N ALA A 92 -14.77 4.88 7.65
CA ALA A 92 -15.02 6.24 8.11
C ALA A 92 -13.84 7.18 7.83
N LEU A 93 -12.60 6.68 7.84
CA LEU A 93 -11.43 7.51 7.55
C LEU A 93 -11.03 7.48 6.06
N HIS A 94 -11.89 6.92 5.23
CA HIS A 94 -11.70 6.86 3.77
C HIS A 94 -10.47 6.05 3.36
N ALA A 95 -10.26 4.90 4.00
CA ALA A 95 -9.22 3.97 3.58
C ALA A 95 -9.49 3.50 2.16
N SER A 96 -8.41 3.22 1.41
CA SER A 96 -8.54 2.67 0.05
C SER A 96 -8.94 1.21 0.08
N GLY A 97 -8.53 0.47 1.09
CA GLY A 97 -8.82 -0.96 1.13
C GLY A 97 -8.66 -1.59 2.49
N TYR A 98 -9.07 -2.84 2.57
CA TYR A 98 -9.06 -3.63 3.80
C TYR A 98 -8.80 -5.08 3.38
N VAL A 99 -7.63 -5.59 3.72
CA VAL A 99 -7.20 -6.94 3.32
C VAL A 99 -7.15 -7.85 4.54
N TYR A 100 -7.78 -9.01 4.44
CA TYR A 100 -7.72 -10.01 5.50
C TYR A 100 -6.48 -10.87 5.35
N LYS A 101 -5.78 -11.12 6.47
CA LYS A 101 -4.68 -12.07 6.49
C LYS A 101 -5.21 -13.49 6.24
N PRO A 102 -4.46 -14.35 5.56
CA PRO A 102 -3.09 -14.17 5.08
C PRO A 102 -3.02 -13.29 3.84
N VAL A 103 -2.02 -12.41 3.82
CA VAL A 103 -1.81 -11.53 2.67
C VAL A 103 -1.09 -12.28 1.56
N THR A 104 -1.50 -12.03 0.31
CA THR A 104 -0.87 -12.62 -0.88
C THR A 104 -0.66 -11.53 -1.93
N ALA A 105 0.22 -11.81 -2.89
CA ALA A 105 0.46 -10.86 -3.98
C ALA A 105 -0.83 -10.57 -4.76
N ASP A 106 -1.68 -11.57 -4.97
CA ASP A 106 -2.95 -11.37 -5.69
C ASP A 106 -3.86 -10.39 -4.96
N LYS A 107 -3.94 -10.47 -3.64
CA LYS A 107 -4.72 -9.54 -2.84
C LYS A 107 -4.16 -8.12 -2.94
N ILE A 108 -2.83 -7.99 -2.94
CA ILE A 108 -2.17 -6.68 -3.09
C ILE A 108 -2.48 -6.10 -4.47
N ILE A 109 -2.37 -6.91 -5.52
CA ILE A 109 -2.68 -6.46 -6.89
C ILE A 109 -4.11 -5.94 -6.97
N ASN A 110 -5.06 -6.67 -6.37
CA ASN A 110 -6.45 -6.24 -6.37
C ASN A 110 -6.64 -4.87 -5.71
N GLU A 111 -5.92 -4.64 -4.59
CA GLU A 111 -5.99 -3.33 -3.92
C GLU A 111 -5.35 -2.23 -4.76
N MET A 112 -4.24 -2.53 -5.42
CA MET A 112 -3.57 -1.55 -6.28
C MET A 112 -4.45 -1.11 -7.44
N GLU A 113 -5.33 -1.98 -7.91
CA GLU A 113 -6.25 -1.68 -9.02
C GLU A 113 -7.47 -0.87 -8.56
N ASN A 114 -7.70 -0.76 -7.25
CA ASN A 114 -8.88 -0.12 -6.68
C ASN A 114 -8.54 0.99 -5.70
N LEU A 115 -7.39 1.64 -5.86
CA LEU A 115 -6.97 2.69 -4.94
C LEU A 115 -7.89 3.90 -5.02
N ARG A 116 -8.20 4.51 -3.88
CA ARG A 116 -9.01 5.72 -3.81
C ARG A 116 -8.32 6.88 -4.54
N ASN A 117 -7.00 6.98 -4.37
CA ASN A 117 -6.18 7.96 -5.08
C ASN A 117 -5.23 7.20 -6.01
N PRO A 118 -5.65 6.94 -7.26
CA PRO A 118 -4.85 6.09 -8.16
C PRO A 118 -3.43 6.60 -8.38
N VAL A 119 -2.50 5.67 -8.48
CA VAL A 119 -1.10 5.96 -8.75
C VAL A 119 -0.65 5.09 -9.92
N LYS A 120 0.40 5.53 -10.61
CA LYS A 120 0.96 4.75 -11.70
C LYS A 120 1.95 3.74 -11.08
N TRP A 121 1.60 2.45 -11.13
CA TRP A 121 2.36 1.41 -10.45
C TRP A 121 2.81 0.27 -11.36
N LYS A 122 2.26 0.19 -12.59
CA LYS A 122 2.67 -0.82 -13.57
C LYS A 122 3.63 -0.20 -14.56
N ASP A 123 4.56 -1.01 -15.07
CA ASP A 123 5.38 -0.61 -16.21
C ASP A 123 4.51 -0.79 -17.47
N THR A 124 4.16 0.33 -18.12
CA THR A 124 3.35 0.34 -19.34
C THR A 124 4.19 0.64 -20.58
N GLY A 125 5.44 0.73 -20.46
CA GLY A 125 6.35 1.09 -21.54
C GLY A 125 6.30 0.19 -22.74
N ILE A 126 6.24 0.17 -23.61
CA ILE A 126 6.23 -0.15 -24.39
C ILE A 126 6.02 -0.88 -24.97
N PHE A 127 5.47 -0.73 -25.08
CA PHE A 127 5.01 -1.22 -25.39
C PHE A 127 4.50 -1.44 -26.10
N VAL A 128 4.64 -1.68 -26.57
CA VAL A 128 4.22 -1.86 -26.89
C VAL A 128 3.67 -2.06 -27.39
N ASN A 129 3.85 -2.45 -28.17
CA ASN A 129 3.75 -2.62 -28.37
C ASN A 129 3.21 -2.90 -28.96
N THR A 130 3.37 -3.16 -29.72
CA THR A 130 3.39 -3.27 -29.85
C THR A 130 2.71 -3.49 -30.24
N PHE A 131 2.61 -4.07 -31.29
CA PHE A 131 2.38 -4.17 -31.35
C PHE A 131 1.73 -3.83 -31.61
N GLY A 132 1.62 -3.64 -32.32
CA GLY A 132 1.51 -3.27 -32.13
C GLY A 132 0.91 -2.75 -32.09
N ASN A 133 0.85 -3.11 -32.78
CA ASN A 133 0.85 -2.62 -32.23
C ASN A 133 0.50 -2.28 -31.83
N PHE A 134 0.40 -2.52 -32.23
CA PHE A 134 0.68 -2.05 -31.49
C PHE A 134 0.40 -1.65 -31.08
N GLU A 135 0.20 -1.23 -30.99
CA GLU A 135 0.49 -0.78 -30.27
C GLU A 135 0.55 -0.31 -29.45
N LEU A 136 0.32 -0.50 -30.00
CA LEU A 136 0.86 -0.05 -29.03
C LEU A 136 0.67 0.35 -28.26
N ILE A 137 0.52 0.84 -28.21
CA ILE A 137 0.97 1.22 -27.16
C ILE A 137 0.98 1.63 -26.38
N VAL A 138 0.84 1.78 -26.50
CA VAL A 138 1.27 2.18 -25.35
C VAL A 138 1.18 2.82 -24.62
N ASN A 139 1.22 2.96 -24.95
CA ASN A 139 1.49 3.52 -23.90
C ASN A 139 0.95 4.22 -23.51
N GLY A 140 0.58 3.96 -24.12
CA GLY A 140 0.57 4.48 -23.53
C GLY A 140 -0.12 4.84 -23.44
N GLU A 141 -0.16 4.23 -23.98
CA GLU A 141 -0.08 4.42 -23.88
C GLU A 141 -0.47 4.44 -23.72
N GLU A 142 -0.74 4.04 -24.29
CA GLU A 142 -0.43 4.00 -24.19
C GLU A 142 -0.39 4.11 -23.84
#